data_471ffa9cbb8b2b872cf68cff63dd3e4d
#
_entry.id   471ffa9cbb8b2b872cf68cff63dd3e4d
#
_cell.length_a   1.000
_cell.length_b   1.000
_cell.length_c   1.000
_cell.angle_alpha   90.00
_cell.angle_beta   90.00
_cell.angle_gamma   90.00
#
_symmetry.space_group_name_H-M   'P 1'
#
loop_
_entity.id
_entity.type
_entity.pdbx_description
1 polymer ?
#
loop_
_entity_poly.entity_id
_entity_poly.type
_entity_poly.pdbx_seq_one_letter_code
_entity_poly.pdbx_strand_id
1 'polypeptide(L)'
;MILFDEKLIVFPEDSFAAKEDVIRCLTHLENSRVLDADRYEQAVLEREASFATYTIDGVAMPHAKSEGVGEAFVAFARLKTPVPWGTESGEDARIVFLIGVPQAAD
;
A
#
# COMPACT_ATOMS: atom_id res chain seq x y z
N MET A 1 -4.70 13.36 15.50
CA MET A 1 -4.60 12.14 14.69
C MET A 1 -3.15 11.84 14.36
N ILE A 2 -2.73 10.61 14.54
CA ILE A 2 -1.37 10.18 14.20
C ILE A 2 -1.44 9.37 12.90
N LEU A 3 -0.94 9.92 11.80
CA LEU A 3 -0.94 9.22 10.52
C LEU A 3 0.20 8.21 10.43
N PHE A 4 1.35 8.53 11.01
CA PHE A 4 2.50 7.65 10.99
C PHE A 4 2.65 6.93 12.32
N ASP A 5 2.80 5.63 12.26
CA ASP A 5 2.96 4.77 13.42
C ASP A 5 4.19 3.92 13.16
N GLU A 6 5.11 3.86 14.12
CA GLU A 6 6.33 3.08 13.97
C GLU A 6 6.06 1.63 13.58
N LYS A 7 4.95 1.08 14.05
CA LYS A 7 4.57 -0.30 13.74
C LYS A 7 4.23 -0.49 12.27
N LEU A 8 3.94 0.60 11.57
CA LEU A 8 3.60 0.58 10.15
C LEU A 8 4.77 1.00 9.27
N ILE A 9 5.96 1.13 9.83
CA ILE A 9 7.20 1.37 9.10
C ILE A 9 7.92 0.03 9.04
N VAL A 10 7.97 -0.58 7.87
CA VAL A 10 8.45 -1.95 7.74
C VAL A 10 9.52 -2.09 6.67
N PHE A 11 10.36 -3.11 6.83
CA PHE A 11 11.45 -3.42 5.92
C PHE A 11 11.36 -4.90 5.56
N PRO A 12 10.40 -5.28 4.70
CA PRO A 12 10.19 -6.70 4.38
C PRO A 12 11.45 -7.34 3.82
N GLU A 13 11.77 -8.53 4.31
CA GLU A 13 12.93 -9.29 3.84
C GLU A 13 12.62 -10.07 2.57
N ASP A 14 11.33 -10.24 2.27
CA ASP A 14 10.90 -10.99 1.10
C ASP A 14 11.20 -10.25 -0.20
N SER A 15 11.45 -11.01 -1.25
CA SER A 15 11.53 -10.46 -2.59
C SER A 15 10.18 -10.71 -3.26
N PHE A 16 9.51 -9.63 -3.65
CA PHE A 16 8.18 -9.71 -4.25
C PHE A 16 8.29 -9.72 -5.77
N ALA A 17 7.52 -10.57 -6.43
CA ALA A 17 7.54 -10.67 -7.88
C ALA A 17 6.70 -9.58 -8.54
N ALA A 18 5.65 -9.10 -7.87
CA ALA A 18 4.71 -8.16 -8.44
C ALA A 18 4.16 -7.20 -7.38
N LYS A 19 3.65 -6.05 -7.83
CA LYS A 19 3.07 -5.06 -6.93
C LYS A 19 1.89 -5.60 -6.11
N GLU A 20 1.13 -6.53 -6.69
CA GLU A 20 0.00 -7.14 -5.99
C GLU A 20 0.45 -7.88 -4.73
N ASP A 21 1.62 -8.52 -4.79
CA ASP A 21 2.16 -9.21 -3.61
C ASP A 21 2.57 -8.24 -2.53
N VAL A 22 3.12 -7.09 -2.91
CA VAL A 22 3.48 -6.03 -1.96
C VAL A 22 2.21 -5.49 -1.29
N ILE A 23 1.18 -5.23 -2.09
CA ILE A 23 -0.10 -4.72 -1.58
C ILE A 23 -0.72 -5.71 -0.60
N ARG A 24 -0.72 -7.01 -0.94
CA ARG A 24 -1.26 -8.03 -0.02
C ARG A 24 -0.50 -8.06 1.30
N CYS A 25 0.81 -7.97 1.24
CA CYS A 25 1.63 -7.95 2.46
C CYS A 25 1.29 -6.74 3.32
N LEU A 26 1.28 -5.55 2.74
CA LEU A 26 1.12 -4.33 3.51
C LEU A 26 -0.30 -4.11 4.03
N THR A 27 -1.31 -4.56 3.29
CA THR A 27 -2.70 -4.42 3.75
C THR A 27 -3.01 -5.35 4.92
N HIS A 28 -2.21 -6.40 5.11
CA HIS A 28 -2.41 -7.38 6.18
C HIS A 28 -1.41 -7.25 7.34
N LEU A 29 -0.69 -6.13 7.41
CA LEU A 29 0.13 -5.84 8.59
C LEU A 29 -0.77 -5.73 9.82
N GLU A 30 -0.20 -6.00 11.00
CA GLU A 30 -0.93 -5.78 12.24
C GLU A 30 -1.18 -4.28 12.39
N ASN A 31 -2.44 -3.88 12.17
CA ASN A 31 -2.81 -2.48 12.06
C ASN A 31 -4.23 -2.31 12.57
N SER A 32 -4.36 -1.74 13.77
CA SER A 32 -5.66 -1.57 14.40
C SER A 32 -6.60 -0.62 13.66
N ARG A 33 -6.07 0.16 12.73
CA ARG A 33 -6.87 1.08 11.92
C ARG A 33 -7.59 0.38 10.78
N VAL A 34 -7.16 -0.84 10.44
CA VAL A 34 -7.82 -1.64 9.42
C VAL A 34 -8.76 -2.61 10.09
N LEU A 35 -10.05 -2.48 9.80
CA LEU A 35 -11.10 -3.32 10.39
C LEU A 35 -11.33 -4.61 9.63
N ASP A 36 -11.13 -4.57 8.31
CA ASP A 36 -11.33 -5.71 7.43
C ASP A 36 -10.23 -5.66 6.37
N ALA A 37 -9.17 -6.41 6.60
CA ALA A 37 -7.99 -6.38 5.73
C ALA A 37 -8.29 -6.88 4.33
N ASP A 38 -9.12 -7.90 4.18
CA ASP A 38 -9.44 -8.44 2.86
C ASP A 38 -10.23 -7.42 2.03
N ARG A 39 -11.16 -6.74 2.66
CA ARG A 39 -11.95 -5.72 1.98
C ARG A 39 -11.08 -4.53 1.56
N TYR A 40 -10.19 -4.11 2.44
CA TYR A 40 -9.28 -3.03 2.13
C TYR A 40 -8.32 -3.44 0.99
N GLU A 41 -7.75 -4.65 1.07
CA GLU A 41 -6.88 -5.16 0.01
C GLU A 41 -7.60 -5.12 -1.33
N GLN A 42 -8.84 -5.57 -1.39
CA GLN A 42 -9.64 -5.59 -2.62
C GLN A 42 -9.76 -4.17 -3.20
N ALA A 43 -10.03 -3.20 -2.33
CA ALA A 43 -10.18 -1.81 -2.76
C ALA A 43 -8.86 -1.25 -3.32
N VAL A 44 -7.74 -1.55 -2.67
CA VAL A 44 -6.43 -1.08 -3.14
C VAL A 44 -6.09 -1.73 -4.48
N LEU A 45 -6.33 -3.02 -4.63
CA LEU A 45 -6.05 -3.73 -5.88
C LEU A 45 -6.91 -3.19 -7.03
N GLU A 46 -8.17 -2.88 -6.78
CA GLU A 46 -9.05 -2.30 -7.79
C GLU A 46 -8.57 -0.92 -8.23
N ARG A 47 -8.16 -0.10 -7.26
CA ARG A 47 -7.63 1.23 -7.58
C ARG A 47 -6.35 1.12 -8.39
N GLU A 48 -5.46 0.21 -8.01
CA GLU A 48 -4.19 0.03 -8.69
C GLU A 48 -4.38 -0.50 -10.11
N ALA A 49 -5.37 -1.36 -10.31
CA ALA A 49 -5.67 -1.93 -11.63
C ALA A 49 -6.15 -0.88 -12.63
N SER A 50 -6.79 0.18 -12.14
CA SER A 50 -7.28 1.23 -13.04
C SER A 50 -6.16 2.17 -13.50
N PHE A 51 -5.15 2.38 -12.68
CA PHE A 51 -4.01 3.25 -13.00
C PHE A 51 -2.92 3.03 -11.98
N ALA A 52 -1.70 2.74 -12.43
CA ALA A 52 -0.58 2.49 -11.52
C ALA A 52 -0.28 3.72 -10.66
N THR A 53 -0.05 3.47 -9.37
CA THR A 53 0.20 4.56 -8.42
C THR A 53 1.68 4.88 -8.24
N TYR A 54 2.50 4.52 -9.21
CA TYR A 54 3.90 4.89 -9.23
C TYR A 54 4.02 6.42 -9.40
N THR A 55 4.86 7.05 -8.61
CA THR A 55 5.04 8.49 -8.71
C THR A 55 6.35 8.84 -9.43
N ILE A 56 7.48 8.81 -8.72
CA ILE A 56 8.77 9.18 -9.28
C ILE A 56 9.88 8.53 -8.46
N ASP A 57 11.01 8.27 -9.09
CA ASP A 57 12.24 7.82 -8.41
C ASP A 57 12.08 6.60 -7.49
N GLY A 58 11.32 5.62 -7.94
CA GLY A 58 11.19 4.38 -7.20
C GLY A 58 10.14 4.41 -6.10
N VAL A 59 9.26 5.42 -6.08
CA VAL A 59 8.23 5.55 -5.04
C VAL A 59 6.87 5.24 -5.61
N ALA A 60 6.14 4.34 -4.97
CA ALA A 60 4.76 4.02 -5.31
C ALA A 60 3.86 4.34 -4.12
N MET A 61 2.60 4.69 -4.39
CA MET A 61 1.64 5.09 -3.36
C MET A 61 0.30 4.40 -3.54
N PRO A 62 0.25 3.07 -3.36
CA PRO A 62 -1.03 2.38 -3.41
C PRO A 62 -1.94 2.92 -2.31
N HIS A 63 -3.22 3.09 -2.63
CA HIS A 63 -4.15 3.69 -1.68
C HIS A 63 -5.58 3.34 -2.03
N ALA A 64 -6.46 3.44 -1.04
CA ALA A 64 -7.88 3.30 -1.27
C ALA A 64 -8.68 3.88 -0.11
N LYS A 65 -9.88 4.32 -0.44
CA LYS A 65 -10.92 4.65 0.50
C LYS A 65 -11.79 3.39 0.61
N SER A 66 -12.02 2.90 1.84
CA SER A 66 -12.71 1.61 2.01
C SER A 66 -13.43 1.53 3.34
N GLU A 67 -14.56 0.82 3.36
CA GLU A 67 -15.25 0.51 4.60
C GLU A 67 -14.41 -0.41 5.49
N GLY A 68 -13.41 -1.08 4.92
CA GLY A 68 -12.48 -1.91 5.68
C GLY A 68 -11.50 -1.10 6.50
N VAL A 69 -11.47 0.23 6.35
CA VAL A 69 -10.58 1.12 7.10
C VAL A 69 -11.40 1.90 8.11
N GLY A 70 -11.03 1.83 9.40
CA GLY A 70 -11.73 2.56 10.45
C GLY A 70 -11.13 3.93 10.75
N GLU A 71 -9.85 4.09 10.53
CA GLU A 71 -9.14 5.34 10.79
C GLU A 71 -8.04 5.52 9.75
N ALA A 72 -7.86 6.74 9.25
CA ALA A 72 -6.85 7.00 8.23
C ALA A 72 -5.44 6.68 8.72
N PHE A 73 -4.61 6.15 7.84
CA PHE A 73 -3.23 5.82 8.19
C PHE A 73 -2.33 5.85 6.95
N VAL A 74 -1.03 5.87 7.21
CA VAL A 74 0.00 5.68 6.19
C VAL A 74 0.95 4.61 6.69
N ALA A 75 1.18 3.58 5.88
CA ALA A 75 2.20 2.58 6.14
C ALA A 75 3.35 2.82 5.15
N PHE A 76 4.56 2.62 5.61
CA PHE A 76 5.76 2.81 4.81
C PHE A 76 6.53 1.51 4.71
N ALA A 77 6.98 1.17 3.50
CA ALA A 77 7.83 0.01 3.31
C ALA A 77 9.02 0.36 2.44
N ARG A 78 10.20 -0.08 2.86
CA ARG A 78 11.37 -0.06 2.00
C ARG A 78 11.63 -1.50 1.58
N LEU A 79 11.54 -1.75 0.27
CA LEU A 79 11.64 -3.11 -0.27
C LEU A 79 13.11 -3.52 -0.41
N LYS A 80 13.37 -4.80 -0.15
CA LYS A 80 14.71 -5.36 -0.25
C LYS A 80 15.21 -5.32 -1.70
N THR A 81 14.32 -5.65 -2.63
CA THR A 81 14.62 -5.61 -4.06
C THR A 81 13.54 -4.79 -4.76
N PRO A 82 13.90 -4.09 -5.86
CA PRO A 82 12.90 -3.32 -6.61
C PRO A 82 11.81 -4.22 -7.16
N VAL A 83 10.59 -3.71 -7.22
CA VAL A 83 9.42 -4.45 -7.69
C VAL A 83 8.79 -3.72 -8.86
N PRO A 84 8.53 -4.41 -9.99
CA PRO A 84 7.88 -3.78 -11.14
C PRO A 84 6.52 -3.23 -10.72
N TRP A 85 6.24 -1.97 -11.06
CA TRP A 85 4.99 -1.34 -10.64
C TRP A 85 3.95 -1.18 -11.75
N GLY A 86 4.23 -1.79 -12.92
CA GLY A 86 3.23 -1.85 -13.97
C GLY A 86 3.05 -0.56 -14.76
N THR A 87 4.09 0.27 -14.84
CA THR A 87 4.06 1.47 -15.67
C THR A 87 4.45 1.11 -17.11
N GLU A 88 4.06 1.95 -18.05
CA GLU A 88 4.41 1.74 -19.45
C GLU A 88 5.92 1.77 -19.67
N SER A 89 6.62 2.61 -18.91
CA SER A 89 8.07 2.75 -19.03
C SER A 89 8.84 1.67 -18.28
N GLY A 90 8.15 0.79 -17.55
CA GLY A 90 8.76 -0.33 -16.84
C GLY A 90 9.53 0.05 -15.59
N GLU A 91 9.10 1.11 -14.89
CA GLU A 91 9.75 1.50 -13.65
C GLU A 91 9.48 0.53 -12.51
N ASP A 92 10.46 0.44 -11.61
CA ASP A 92 10.36 -0.40 -10.42
C ASP A 92 10.25 0.47 -9.18
N ALA A 93 9.49 -0.01 -8.20
CA ALA A 93 9.37 0.67 -6.91
C ALA A 93 10.30 0.04 -5.88
N ARG A 94 10.89 0.88 -5.05
CA ARG A 94 11.71 0.49 -3.90
C ARG A 94 11.09 0.94 -2.60
N ILE A 95 10.34 2.04 -2.64
CA ILE A 95 9.69 2.63 -1.49
C ILE A 95 8.20 2.67 -1.77
N VAL A 96 7.41 2.22 -0.80
CA VAL A 96 5.97 2.16 -0.95
C VAL A 96 5.31 2.85 0.24
N PHE A 97 4.41 3.79 -0.05
CA PHE A 97 3.52 4.38 0.95
C PHE A 97 2.14 3.80 0.69
N LEU A 98 1.64 3.01 1.63
CA LEU A 98 0.29 2.49 1.56
C LEU A 98 -0.62 3.40 2.37
N ILE A 99 -1.65 3.92 1.75
CA ILE A 99 -2.56 4.87 2.40
C ILE A 99 -3.96 4.28 2.48
N GLY A 100 -4.54 4.30 3.67
CA GLY A 100 -5.91 3.87 3.89
C GLY A 100 -6.75 4.99 4.45
N VAL A 101 -7.96 5.14 3.91
CA VAL A 101 -8.90 6.19 4.33
C VAL A 101 -10.27 5.54 4.51
N PRO A 102 -10.99 5.88 5.62
CA PRO A 102 -12.35 5.36 5.81
C PRO A 102 -13.28 5.81 4.68
N GLN A 103 -14.22 4.93 4.30
CA GLN A 103 -15.17 5.22 3.24
C GLN A 103 -15.99 6.46 3.52
N ALA A 104 -16.32 6.69 4.80
CA ALA A 104 -17.16 7.82 5.21
C ALA A 104 -16.38 9.10 5.42
N ALA A 105 -15.07 9.11 5.17
CA ALA A 105 -14.25 10.32 5.35
C ALA A 105 -14.52 11.33 4.23
N ASP A 106 -14.56 12.57 4.62
CA ASP A 106 -14.73 13.69 3.67
C ASP A 106 -13.38 14.34 3.37
#